data_611c44d97233a8badc0d50081433709e
#
_entry.id   611c44d97233a8badc0d50081433709e
#
_cell.length_a   1.000
_cell.length_b   1.000
_cell.length_c   1.000
_cell.angle_alpha   90.00
_cell.angle_beta   90.00
_cell.angle_gamma   90.00
#
_symmetry.space_group_name_H-M   'P 1'
#
loop_
_entity.id
_entity.type
_entity.pdbx_description
1 polymer ?
#
loop_
_entity_poly.entity_id
_entity_poly.type
_entity_poly.pdbx_seq_one_letter_code
_entity_poly.pdbx_strand_id
1 'polypeptide(L)'
;MSTTIGDLVDRTFREYLEPMDDIVSYTTLSTGINTTDTSVVFNGDLLSVEEEDALDAGAIIEIGQELMICTDLNAVANTITVTRGARGTTAASHSIGDLIKIAPPFPRKVVFDAIKDQINNLFPTLFAVETQSVQSSNGYTLLGTYDSPGTNNYLVS
;
A
#
# COMPACT_ATOMS: atom_id res chain seq x y z
N MET A 1 -12.65 7.60 16.08
CA MET A 1 -11.65 7.69 14.99
C MET A 1 -11.94 6.54 14.04
N SER A 2 -12.10 6.85 12.76
CA SER A 2 -12.28 5.81 11.73
C SER A 2 -10.91 5.26 11.36
N THR A 3 -10.70 3.96 11.52
CA THR A 3 -9.46 3.28 11.11
C THR A 3 -9.64 2.82 9.67
N THR A 4 -8.78 3.25 8.78
CA THR A 4 -8.77 2.83 7.37
C THR A 4 -7.91 1.58 7.19
N ILE A 5 -8.05 0.89 6.06
CA ILE A 5 -7.15 -0.22 5.70
C ILE A 5 -5.71 0.28 5.58
N GLY A 6 -5.51 1.50 5.10
CA GLY A 6 -4.19 2.15 5.06
C GLY A 6 -3.55 2.25 6.44
N ASP A 7 -4.32 2.69 7.45
CA ASP A 7 -3.84 2.77 8.85
C ASP A 7 -3.46 1.40 9.41
N LEU A 8 -4.21 0.34 9.04
CA LEU A 8 -3.88 -1.04 9.42
C LEU A 8 -2.58 -1.51 8.76
N VAL A 9 -2.38 -1.20 7.49
CA VAL A 9 -1.13 -1.53 6.78
C VAL A 9 0.05 -0.82 7.45
N ASP A 10 -0.04 0.49 7.69
CA ASP A 10 1.01 1.27 8.34
C ASP A 10 1.33 0.76 9.73
N ARG A 11 0.31 0.37 10.49
CA ARG A 11 0.49 -0.24 11.81
C ARG A 11 1.16 -1.60 11.73
N THR A 12 0.77 -2.45 10.77
CA THR A 12 1.38 -3.78 10.56
C THR A 12 2.86 -3.64 10.23
N PHE A 13 3.23 -2.70 9.36
CA PHE A 13 4.63 -2.44 9.07
C PHE A 13 5.38 -2.03 10.33
N ARG A 14 4.94 -0.99 11.03
CA ARG A 14 5.61 -0.44 12.20
C ARG A 14 5.76 -1.44 13.35
N GLU A 15 4.74 -2.24 13.62
CA GLU A 15 4.73 -3.12 14.79
C GLU A 15 5.37 -4.49 14.54
N TYR A 16 5.29 -4.99 13.30
CA TYR A 16 5.64 -6.39 13.00
C TYR A 16 6.69 -6.57 11.90
N LEU A 17 6.72 -5.71 10.91
CA LEU A 17 7.57 -5.90 9.73
C LEU A 17 8.82 -5.01 9.73
N GLU A 18 8.75 -3.78 10.24
CA GLU A 18 9.92 -2.89 10.38
C GLU A 18 11.06 -3.49 11.23
N PRO A 19 10.81 -4.25 12.30
CA PRO A 19 11.90 -4.93 13.00
C PRO A 19 12.63 -5.97 12.16
N MET A 20 12.08 -6.37 11.02
CA MET A 20 12.69 -7.29 10.05
C MET A 20 13.35 -6.54 8.87
N ASP A 21 13.27 -5.22 8.85
CA ASP A 21 13.73 -4.35 7.74
C ASP A 21 15.27 -4.20 7.68
N ASP A 22 16.02 -4.76 8.62
CA ASP A 22 17.48 -4.83 8.56
C ASP A 22 18.03 -5.58 7.31
N ILE A 23 17.11 -6.15 6.50
CA ILE A 23 17.45 -6.94 5.29
C ILE A 23 17.06 -6.17 4.01
N VAL A 24 16.42 -5.01 4.13
CA VAL A 24 15.95 -4.26 2.96
C VAL A 24 16.97 -3.21 2.57
N SER A 25 17.54 -3.38 1.40
CA SER A 25 18.36 -2.34 0.77
C SER A 25 17.47 -1.21 0.28
N TYR A 26 17.89 0.01 0.50
CA TYR A 26 17.14 1.19 0.06
C TYR A 26 18.06 2.31 -0.39
N THR A 27 17.55 3.08 -1.33
CA THR A 27 18.15 4.34 -1.78
C THR A 27 17.05 5.40 -1.88
N THR A 28 17.39 6.56 -2.40
CA THR A 28 16.43 7.64 -2.60
C THR A 28 16.39 8.09 -4.06
N LEU A 29 15.24 8.64 -4.45
CA LEU A 29 15.05 9.21 -5.77
C LEU A 29 15.86 10.52 -5.89
N SER A 30 16.79 10.58 -6.86
CA SER A 30 17.58 11.77 -7.12
C SER A 30 16.86 12.80 -7.98
N THR A 31 15.87 12.38 -8.75
CA THR A 31 15.05 13.23 -9.62
C THR A 31 13.61 12.79 -9.56
N GLY A 32 12.68 13.72 -9.35
CA GLY A 32 11.24 13.40 -9.35
C GLY A 32 10.80 12.78 -10.67
N ILE A 33 9.87 11.86 -10.61
CA ILE A 33 9.28 11.18 -11.77
C ILE A 33 7.78 11.38 -11.82
N ASN A 34 7.23 11.46 -13.02
CA ASN A 34 5.78 11.50 -13.23
C ASN A 34 5.21 10.09 -13.50
N THR A 35 3.93 9.98 -13.74
CA THR A 35 3.22 8.71 -13.95
C THR A 35 3.62 7.94 -15.22
N THR A 36 4.30 8.58 -16.16
CA THR A 36 4.67 7.99 -17.46
C THR A 36 6.18 7.75 -17.60
N ASP A 37 6.99 8.31 -16.70
CA ASP A 37 8.43 8.16 -16.76
C ASP A 37 8.82 6.71 -16.45
N THR A 38 9.65 6.14 -17.29
CA THR A 38 10.19 4.78 -17.12
C THR A 38 11.65 4.77 -16.69
N SER A 39 12.27 5.93 -16.59
CA SER A 39 13.65 6.11 -16.14
C SER A 39 13.64 6.66 -14.70
N VAL A 40 14.24 5.94 -13.78
CA VAL A 40 14.34 6.28 -12.36
C VAL A 40 15.80 6.55 -12.02
N VAL A 41 16.12 7.78 -11.65
CA VAL A 41 17.47 8.16 -11.22
C VAL A 41 17.54 8.09 -9.71
N PHE A 42 18.45 7.26 -9.20
CA PHE A 42 18.61 7.02 -7.76
C PHE A 42 19.92 7.60 -7.21
N ASN A 43 20.03 7.68 -5.91
CA ASN A 43 21.23 8.12 -5.24
C ASN A 43 22.17 6.92 -5.02
N GLY A 44 23.16 6.74 -5.92
CA GLY A 44 24.11 5.63 -5.88
C GLY A 44 25.03 5.65 -4.64
N ASP A 45 25.24 6.81 -4.00
CA ASP A 45 26.07 6.90 -2.80
C ASP A 45 25.51 6.14 -1.59
N LEU A 46 24.24 5.75 -1.66
CA LEU A 46 23.56 5.00 -0.60
C LEU A 46 23.58 3.49 -0.79
N LEU A 47 24.08 3.02 -1.92
CA LEU A 47 24.12 1.59 -2.26
C LEU A 47 25.55 1.06 -2.22
N SER A 48 25.73 -0.12 -1.68
CA SER A 48 26.93 -0.94 -1.89
C SER A 48 26.90 -1.58 -3.28
N VAL A 49 28.04 -2.08 -3.74
CA VAL A 49 28.14 -2.80 -5.03
C VAL A 49 27.20 -4.03 -5.06
N GLU A 50 27.07 -4.72 -3.93
CA GLU A 50 26.19 -5.90 -3.80
C GLU A 50 24.70 -5.52 -3.90
N GLU A 51 24.33 -4.32 -3.44
CA GLU A 51 22.97 -3.81 -3.52
C GLU A 51 22.63 -3.26 -4.91
N GLU A 52 23.62 -2.72 -5.62
CA GLU A 52 23.45 -2.38 -7.04
C GLU A 52 23.22 -3.64 -7.88
N ASP A 53 23.93 -4.74 -7.60
CA ASP A 53 23.72 -6.02 -8.27
C ASP A 53 22.30 -6.58 -8.03
N ALA A 54 21.68 -6.24 -6.91
CA ALA A 54 20.29 -6.60 -6.62
C ALA A 54 19.25 -5.84 -7.46
N LEU A 55 19.67 -4.81 -8.21
CA LEU A 55 18.81 -4.04 -9.13
C LEU A 55 18.79 -4.60 -10.57
N ASP A 56 19.22 -5.82 -10.77
CA ASP A 56 19.23 -6.50 -12.06
C ASP A 56 17.83 -6.57 -12.71
N ALA A 57 17.83 -6.87 -14.00
CA ALA A 57 16.60 -7.05 -14.77
C ALA A 57 15.68 -8.10 -14.12
N GLY A 58 14.46 -7.70 -13.83
CA GLY A 58 13.46 -8.50 -13.11
C GLY A 58 13.36 -8.19 -11.62
N ALA A 59 14.28 -7.41 -11.04
CA ALA A 59 14.19 -6.96 -9.66
C ALA A 59 12.94 -6.09 -9.46
N ILE A 60 12.37 -6.17 -8.26
CA ILE A 60 11.23 -5.35 -7.88
C ILE A 60 11.71 -4.23 -6.99
N ILE A 61 11.32 -3.01 -7.33
CA ILE A 61 11.50 -1.86 -6.47
C ILE A 61 10.14 -1.32 -6.02
N GLU A 62 10.13 -0.74 -4.84
CA GLU A 62 8.94 -0.11 -4.26
C GLU A 62 9.22 1.36 -3.97
N ILE A 63 8.36 2.25 -4.47
CA ILE A 63 8.34 3.66 -4.13
C ILE A 63 6.95 4.02 -3.63
N GLY A 64 6.83 4.35 -2.35
CA GLY A 64 5.53 4.60 -1.73
C GLY A 64 4.62 3.36 -1.77
N GLN A 65 3.58 3.41 -2.59
CA GLN A 65 2.65 2.29 -2.79
C GLN A 65 2.77 1.65 -4.18
N GLU A 66 3.68 2.13 -5.01
CA GLU A 66 3.90 1.61 -6.34
C GLU A 66 5.02 0.59 -6.36
N LEU A 67 4.76 -0.54 -7.04
CA LEU A 67 5.76 -1.52 -7.41
C LEU A 67 6.17 -1.34 -8.86
N MET A 68 7.44 -1.44 -9.12
CA MET A 68 8.03 -1.37 -10.46
C MET A 68 8.96 -2.55 -10.66
N ILE A 69 9.10 -3.00 -11.91
CA ILE A 69 10.03 -4.06 -12.29
C ILE A 69 11.20 -3.42 -13.03
N CYS A 70 12.41 -3.61 -12.54
CA CYS A 70 13.64 -3.23 -13.24
C CYS A 70 13.74 -4.02 -14.55
N THR A 71 14.00 -3.32 -15.63
CA THR A 71 14.26 -3.93 -16.94
C THR A 71 15.70 -3.77 -17.38
N ASP A 72 16.36 -2.73 -16.90
CA ASP A 72 17.77 -2.43 -17.18
C ASP A 72 18.35 -1.54 -16.09
N LEU A 73 19.64 -1.72 -15.78
CA LEU A 73 20.41 -0.92 -14.84
C LEU A 73 21.61 -0.29 -15.52
N ASN A 74 21.71 1.03 -15.44
CA ASN A 74 22.91 1.77 -15.76
C ASN A 74 23.56 2.29 -14.47
N ALA A 75 24.45 1.48 -13.89
CA ALA A 75 25.14 1.79 -12.64
C ALA A 75 26.00 3.06 -12.73
N VAL A 76 26.61 3.32 -13.89
CA VAL A 76 27.44 4.53 -14.11
C VAL A 76 26.62 5.82 -14.05
N ALA A 77 25.37 5.76 -14.52
CA ALA A 77 24.45 6.89 -14.51
C ALA A 77 23.51 6.89 -13.31
N ASN A 78 23.61 5.91 -12.41
CA ASN A 78 22.68 5.67 -11.30
C ASN A 78 21.22 5.69 -11.77
N THR A 79 20.94 4.99 -12.87
CA THR A 79 19.63 5.04 -13.52
C THR A 79 19.10 3.64 -13.77
N ILE A 80 17.86 3.41 -13.38
CA ILE A 80 17.12 2.18 -13.59
C ILE A 80 16.04 2.43 -14.63
N THR A 81 15.93 1.56 -15.62
CA THR A 81 14.76 1.52 -16.51
C THR A 81 13.73 0.57 -15.92
N VAL A 82 12.49 0.99 -15.81
CA VAL A 82 11.45 0.26 -15.11
C VAL A 82 10.17 0.09 -15.92
N THR A 83 9.47 -1.02 -15.66
CA THR A 83 8.06 -1.17 -15.99
C THR A 83 7.24 -0.72 -14.78
N ARG A 84 6.39 0.28 -14.97
CA ARG A 84 5.56 0.93 -13.95
C ARG A 84 4.31 0.11 -13.59
N GLY A 85 3.76 0.36 -12.41
CA GLY A 85 2.48 -0.22 -11.99
C GLY A 85 2.46 -1.74 -11.91
N ALA A 86 3.58 -2.35 -11.53
CA ALA A 86 3.71 -3.80 -11.46
C ALA A 86 2.79 -4.42 -10.39
N ARG A 87 2.44 -5.70 -10.58
CA ARG A 87 1.64 -6.51 -9.64
C ARG A 87 0.34 -5.84 -9.21
N GLY A 88 -0.32 -5.10 -10.12
CA GLY A 88 -1.62 -4.47 -9.85
C GLY A 88 -1.54 -3.19 -9.02
N THR A 89 -0.37 -2.59 -8.89
CA THR A 89 -0.24 -1.22 -8.40
C THR A 89 -0.52 -0.21 -9.52
N THR A 90 -0.69 1.05 -9.17
CA THR A 90 -0.93 2.12 -10.15
C THR A 90 0.29 3.02 -10.19
N ALA A 91 0.73 3.39 -11.40
CA ALA A 91 1.80 4.36 -11.59
C ALA A 91 1.42 5.71 -10.98
N ALA A 92 2.28 6.24 -10.14
CA ALA A 92 2.11 7.51 -9.43
C ALA A 92 3.29 8.45 -9.68
N SER A 93 3.10 9.73 -9.39
CA SER A 93 4.20 10.68 -9.36
C SER A 93 4.96 10.55 -8.05
N HIS A 94 6.28 10.59 -8.13
CA HIS A 94 7.17 10.52 -6.97
C HIS A 94 8.11 11.72 -6.95
N SER A 95 8.39 12.20 -5.75
CA SER A 95 9.21 13.40 -5.55
C SER A 95 10.68 13.03 -5.34
N ILE A 96 11.56 13.97 -5.61
CA ILE A 96 12.96 13.86 -5.22
C ILE A 96 13.06 13.58 -3.71
N GLY A 97 13.92 12.63 -3.32
CA GLY A 97 14.09 12.19 -1.94
C GLY A 97 13.14 11.08 -1.50
N ASP A 98 12.14 10.69 -2.30
CA ASP A 98 11.30 9.54 -1.99
C ASP A 98 12.15 8.27 -1.88
N LEU A 99 11.80 7.44 -0.89
CA LEU A 99 12.51 6.20 -0.60
C LEU A 99 12.23 5.15 -1.65
N ILE A 100 13.28 4.57 -2.19
CA ILE A 100 13.25 3.42 -3.09
C ILE A 100 13.67 2.19 -2.27
N LYS A 101 12.77 1.24 -2.07
CA LYS A 101 13.10 -0.05 -1.46
C LYS A 101 13.44 -1.06 -2.56
N ILE A 102 14.55 -1.78 -2.40
CA ILE A 102 15.04 -2.75 -3.37
C ILE A 102 14.67 -4.14 -2.90
N ALA A 103 14.00 -4.89 -3.76
CA ALA A 103 13.55 -6.25 -3.51
C ALA A 103 12.90 -6.45 -2.11
N PRO A 104 11.93 -5.60 -1.70
CA PRO A 104 11.36 -5.69 -0.37
C PRO A 104 10.73 -7.08 -0.15
N PRO A 105 11.04 -7.77 0.96
CA PRO A 105 10.45 -9.09 1.26
C PRO A 105 8.94 -9.01 1.46
N PHE A 106 8.46 -7.88 1.94
CA PHE A 106 7.05 -7.60 2.19
C PHE A 106 6.63 -6.29 1.50
N PRO A 107 6.33 -6.31 0.19
CA PRO A 107 5.80 -5.13 -0.49
C PRO A 107 4.49 -4.66 0.14
N ARG A 108 4.31 -3.35 0.28
CA ARG A 108 3.08 -2.76 0.88
C ARG A 108 1.81 -3.25 0.21
N LYS A 109 1.83 -3.41 -1.12
CA LYS A 109 0.69 -3.93 -1.88
C LYS A 109 0.30 -5.35 -1.45
N VAL A 110 1.28 -6.22 -1.22
CA VAL A 110 1.02 -7.61 -0.78
C VAL A 110 0.40 -7.62 0.61
N VAL A 111 0.93 -6.81 1.52
CA VAL A 111 0.37 -6.68 2.88
C VAL A 111 -1.04 -6.09 2.84
N PHE A 112 -1.27 -5.08 2.02
CA PHE A 112 -2.58 -4.48 1.82
C PHE A 112 -3.61 -5.50 1.31
N ASP A 113 -3.24 -6.27 0.27
CA ASP A 113 -4.12 -7.29 -0.29
C ASP A 113 -4.42 -8.40 0.72
N ALA A 114 -3.41 -8.86 1.47
CA ALA A 114 -3.60 -9.86 2.51
C ALA A 114 -4.57 -9.38 3.61
N ILE A 115 -4.43 -8.14 4.08
CA ILE A 115 -5.35 -7.55 5.07
C ILE A 115 -6.75 -7.44 4.49
N LYS A 116 -6.88 -6.95 3.25
CA LYS A 116 -8.16 -6.83 2.56
C LYS A 116 -8.86 -8.19 2.41
N ASP A 117 -8.12 -9.22 2.03
CA ASP A 117 -8.66 -10.57 1.88
C ASP A 117 -9.10 -11.15 3.23
N GLN A 118 -8.35 -10.89 4.31
CA GLN A 118 -8.76 -11.31 5.65
C GLN A 118 -10.05 -10.60 6.09
N ILE A 119 -10.17 -9.29 5.84
CA ILE A 119 -11.40 -8.53 6.13
C ILE A 119 -12.58 -9.11 5.33
N ASN A 120 -12.38 -9.39 4.05
CA ASN A 120 -13.42 -9.98 3.20
C ASN A 120 -13.81 -11.39 3.65
N ASN A 121 -12.87 -12.18 4.15
CA ASN A 121 -13.13 -13.53 4.67
C ASN A 121 -13.86 -13.51 6.02
N LEU A 122 -13.76 -12.43 6.78
CA LEU A 122 -14.55 -12.24 8.01
C LEU A 122 -16.02 -11.90 7.70
N PHE A 123 -16.31 -11.46 6.47
CA PHE A 123 -17.68 -11.29 5.98
C PHE A 123 -18.18 -12.64 5.42
N PRO A 124 -19.33 -13.19 5.82
CA PRO A 124 -20.44 -12.62 6.60
C PRO A 124 -20.40 -12.90 8.12
N THR A 125 -19.27 -13.33 8.67
CA THR A 125 -19.17 -13.76 10.07
C THR A 125 -19.18 -12.58 11.05
N LEU A 126 -18.70 -11.40 10.62
CA LEU A 126 -18.77 -10.16 11.36
C LEU A 126 -19.77 -9.21 10.70
N PHE A 127 -20.90 -9.02 11.36
CA PHE A 127 -21.88 -8.03 10.96
C PHE A 127 -21.53 -6.67 11.59
N ALA A 128 -21.41 -5.63 10.75
CA ALA A 128 -21.41 -4.26 11.26
C ALA A 128 -22.84 -3.88 11.61
N VAL A 129 -23.14 -3.81 12.89
CA VAL A 129 -24.42 -3.26 13.36
C VAL A 129 -24.28 -1.75 13.46
N GLU A 130 -24.83 -1.02 12.50
CA GLU A 130 -24.96 0.43 12.59
C GLU A 130 -26.34 0.74 13.19
N THR A 131 -26.34 1.30 14.39
CA THR A 131 -27.58 1.79 15.03
C THR A 131 -27.76 3.26 14.68
N GLN A 132 -28.71 3.57 13.83
CA GLN A 132 -29.17 4.94 13.59
C GLN A 132 -30.45 5.20 14.40
N SER A 133 -30.40 6.18 15.30
CA SER A 133 -31.58 6.66 15.96
C SER A 133 -32.19 7.83 15.16
N VAL A 134 -33.38 7.65 14.66
CA VAL A 134 -34.14 8.70 13.99
C VAL A 134 -35.30 9.14 14.91
N GLN A 135 -35.29 10.40 15.35
CA GLN A 135 -36.44 10.95 16.05
C GLN A 135 -37.57 11.24 15.06
N SER A 136 -38.69 10.58 15.26
CA SER A 136 -39.91 10.94 14.52
C SER A 136 -40.59 12.18 15.16
N SER A 137 -41.33 12.90 14.36
CA SER A 137 -42.11 14.07 14.83
C SER A 137 -43.15 13.76 15.94
N ASN A 138 -43.37 12.48 16.20
CA ASN A 138 -44.30 11.98 17.22
C ASN A 138 -43.61 11.46 18.50
N GLY A 139 -42.31 11.73 18.66
CA GLY A 139 -41.55 11.34 19.87
C GLY A 139 -41.14 9.88 19.97
N TYR A 140 -41.30 9.10 18.91
CA TYR A 140 -40.79 7.71 18.85
C TYR A 140 -39.39 7.67 18.27
N THR A 141 -38.51 6.91 18.89
CA THR A 141 -37.18 6.67 18.37
C THR A 141 -37.17 5.40 17.52
N LEU A 142 -36.85 5.53 16.24
CA LEU A 142 -36.63 4.41 15.34
C LEU A 142 -35.19 3.93 15.48
N LEU A 143 -35.03 2.73 16.00
CA LEU A 143 -33.74 2.01 15.97
C LEU A 143 -33.72 1.16 14.72
N GLY A 144 -32.93 1.55 13.74
CA GLY A 144 -32.67 0.73 12.56
C GLY A 144 -31.37 -0.06 12.74
N THR A 145 -31.43 -1.36 12.59
CA THR A 145 -30.24 -2.21 12.46
C THR A 145 -30.01 -2.44 10.98
N TYR A 146 -28.85 -2.02 10.49
CA TYR A 146 -28.44 -2.33 9.11
C TYR A 146 -27.69 -3.64 9.08
N ASP A 147 -28.21 -4.57 8.32
CA ASP A 147 -27.50 -5.75 7.89
C ASP A 147 -26.97 -5.50 6.48
N SER A 148 -25.65 -5.48 6.31
CA SER A 148 -25.03 -5.19 5.02
C SER A 148 -24.90 -6.45 4.17
N PRO A 149 -25.06 -6.41 2.88
CA PRO A 149 -25.47 -5.35 1.99
C PRO A 149 -26.92 -5.50 1.53
N GLY A 150 -27.76 -4.58 1.93
CA GLY A 150 -29.07 -4.44 1.32
C GLY A 150 -30.23 -4.75 2.23
N THR A 151 -30.86 -3.67 2.65
CA THR A 151 -32.31 -3.55 2.77
C THR A 151 -33.04 -4.49 3.71
N ASN A 152 -32.80 -4.42 5.00
CA ASN A 152 -33.87 -4.74 5.91
C ASN A 152 -33.81 -3.81 7.13
N ASN A 153 -34.66 -2.80 7.12
CA ASN A 153 -34.92 -1.99 8.30
C ASN A 153 -35.88 -2.75 9.20
N TYR A 154 -35.44 -3.11 10.38
CA TYR A 154 -36.34 -3.66 11.39
C TYR A 154 -36.76 -2.52 12.33
N LEU A 155 -38.07 -2.31 12.40
CA LEU A 155 -38.71 -1.45 13.41
C LEU A 155 -38.81 -2.27 14.70
N VAL A 156 -38.16 -1.82 15.76
CA VAL A 156 -38.39 -2.34 17.10
C VAL A 156 -39.22 -1.30 17.85
N SER A 157 -40.44 -1.69 18.20
CA SER A 157 -41.33 -0.87 19.03
C SER A 157 -41.01 -1.05 20.51
#